data_59a5808c17b5fb9c754597ba388d6096
#
_entry.id   59a5808c17b5fb9c754597ba388d6096
#
_cell.length_a   1.000
_cell.length_b   1.000
_cell.length_c   1.000
_cell.angle_alpha   90.00
_cell.angle_beta   90.00
_cell.angle_gamma   90.00
#
_symmetry.space_group_name_H-M   'P 1'
#
loop_
_entity.id
_entity.type
_entity.pdbx_description
1 polymer ?
#
loop_
_entity_poly.entity_id
_entity_poly.type
_entity_poly.pdbx_seq_one_letter_code
_entity_poly.pdbx_strand_id
1 'polypeptide(L)'
;MSVAGFATYMKHINASAKLAFLANKPLGKIENKYLILSGTFVVGMALKIVISSYAGLLLLLLACIYPVLISLKIRPITAVCVLSLIALDYGPKDGNSINMADMVGQSDNVVGLFLNYQIYSVIAYVVVIAILIPFYFAWIDKRDKEKGVLNDEVEIPQIIDSKCPTFYILFPWLPVVFLFIAYFFTIKLDVVTANFVSISLVFLVEFARHRNARKLGEDMMVILKAMAEIFISVVSIIIAAGVFAEGIKALGGVNILANAVSSLGTGNFAWFGILLSITVLSFLVYFATVIMGSGIAAFNAFGKLAPDIATKLGVAPITFVLPIEIASCLGRAASPIAGGIIALAGFAKVAPMDIIKRTTPLLLIAMLVNVLVAFYLAQTNPLPKEQNTTKIAVS
;
A
#
# COMPACT_ATOMS: atom_id res chain seq x y z
N MET A 1 -7.25 4.43 -12.96
CA MET A 1 -6.88 5.59 -13.82
C MET A 1 -7.16 6.93 -13.15
N SER A 2 -8.39 7.24 -12.69
CA SER A 2 -8.73 8.52 -12.03
C SER A 2 -7.85 8.86 -10.82
N VAL A 3 -7.58 7.87 -9.97
CA VAL A 3 -6.67 8.02 -8.80
C VAL A 3 -5.27 8.46 -9.21
N ALA A 4 -4.71 7.87 -10.27
CA ALA A 4 -3.36 8.20 -10.75
C ALA A 4 -3.33 9.60 -11.37
N GLY A 5 -4.35 9.95 -12.15
CA GLY A 5 -4.50 11.30 -12.70
C GLY A 5 -4.54 12.36 -11.60
N PHE A 6 -5.38 12.13 -10.57
CA PHE A 6 -5.45 13.01 -9.40
C PHE A 6 -4.12 13.10 -8.65
N ALA A 7 -3.49 11.97 -8.34
CA ALA A 7 -2.23 11.95 -7.60
C ALA A 7 -1.09 12.66 -8.35
N THR A 8 -0.99 12.45 -9.67
CA THR A 8 0.01 13.13 -10.51
C THR A 8 -0.25 14.64 -10.57
N TYR A 9 -1.52 15.05 -10.65
CA TYR A 9 -1.89 16.46 -10.61
C TYR A 9 -1.52 17.12 -9.28
N MET A 10 -1.80 16.47 -8.14
CA MET A 10 -1.40 16.97 -6.82
C MET A 10 0.13 17.12 -6.70
N LYS A 11 0.90 16.22 -7.31
CA LYS A 11 2.35 16.32 -7.39
C LYS A 11 2.77 17.51 -8.28
N HIS A 12 2.15 17.67 -9.44
CA HIS A 12 2.45 18.73 -10.41
C HIS A 12 2.27 20.14 -9.82
N ILE A 13 1.19 20.39 -9.09
CA ILE A 13 0.93 21.67 -8.40
C ILE A 13 1.66 21.79 -7.04
N ASN A 14 2.54 20.86 -6.69
CA ASN A 14 3.28 20.79 -5.42
C ASN A 14 2.43 20.67 -4.15
N ALA A 15 1.15 20.34 -4.25
CA ALA A 15 0.27 20.17 -3.08
C ALA A 15 0.73 19.00 -2.20
N SER A 16 1.09 17.86 -2.81
CA SER A 16 1.62 16.70 -2.09
C SER A 16 2.96 17.00 -1.42
N ALA A 17 3.85 17.76 -2.07
CA ALA A 17 5.14 18.17 -1.51
C ALA A 17 4.96 19.07 -0.27
N LYS A 18 4.05 20.04 -0.35
CA LYS A 18 3.75 20.95 0.78
C LYS A 18 3.14 20.19 1.96
N LEU A 19 2.24 19.26 1.69
CA LEU A 19 1.66 18.39 2.71
C LEU A 19 2.75 17.58 3.44
N ALA A 20 3.63 16.91 2.71
CA ALA A 20 4.71 16.12 3.28
C ALA A 20 5.69 16.98 4.09
N PHE A 21 6.07 18.16 3.57
CA PHE A 21 6.95 19.09 4.28
C PHE A 21 6.38 19.52 5.63
N LEU A 22 5.09 19.88 5.67
CA LEU A 22 4.44 20.32 6.93
C LEU A 22 4.18 19.16 7.90
N ALA A 23 3.85 17.96 7.38
CA ALA A 23 3.67 16.77 8.20
C ALA A 23 4.94 16.35 8.95
N ASN A 24 6.12 16.75 8.45
CA ASN A 24 7.41 16.41 9.07
C ASN A 24 7.94 17.44 10.06
N LYS A 25 7.37 18.65 10.12
CA LYS A 25 7.79 19.68 11.08
C LYS A 25 7.88 19.19 12.54
N PRO A 26 6.94 18.40 13.07
CA PRO A 26 7.00 17.91 14.44
C PRO A 26 8.20 17.00 14.73
N LEU A 27 8.70 16.27 13.71
CA LEU A 27 9.79 15.32 13.88
C LEU A 27 11.11 15.98 14.29
N GLY A 28 11.36 17.21 13.85
CA GLY A 28 12.57 17.97 14.21
C GLY A 28 12.69 18.35 15.69
N LYS A 29 11.67 18.08 16.51
CA LYS A 29 11.67 18.36 17.97
C LYS A 29 12.07 17.14 18.82
N ILE A 30 12.28 15.98 18.20
CA ILE A 30 12.58 14.73 18.90
C ILE A 30 14.12 14.58 18.99
N GLU A 31 14.67 14.41 20.19
CA GLU A 31 16.12 14.30 20.40
C GLU A 31 16.68 12.89 20.07
N ASN A 32 15.89 11.83 20.24
CA ASN A 32 16.35 10.47 19.98
C ASN A 32 16.19 10.11 18.51
N LYS A 33 17.33 9.93 17.80
CA LYS A 33 17.38 9.63 16.36
C LYS A 33 16.59 8.38 15.94
N TYR A 34 16.53 7.34 16.77
CA TYR A 34 15.79 6.12 16.45
C TYR A 34 14.29 6.28 16.66
N LEU A 35 13.87 7.14 17.59
CA LEU A 35 12.47 7.50 17.77
C LEU A 35 11.97 8.38 16.62
N ILE A 36 12.84 9.22 16.06
CA ILE A 36 12.55 9.98 14.82
C ILE A 36 12.26 9.02 13.66
N LEU A 37 13.01 7.92 13.54
CA LEU A 37 12.77 6.91 12.51
C LEU A 37 11.37 6.30 12.62
N SER A 38 10.93 5.94 13.83
CA SER A 38 9.55 5.48 14.07
C SER A 38 8.52 6.56 13.71
N GLY A 39 8.75 7.79 14.15
CA GLY A 39 7.90 8.92 13.80
C GLY A 39 7.82 9.15 12.28
N THR A 40 8.95 9.06 11.59
CA THR A 40 9.02 9.14 10.11
C THR A 40 8.19 8.04 9.45
N PHE A 41 8.28 6.81 9.95
CA PHE A 41 7.49 5.69 9.46
C PHE A 41 5.99 5.94 9.66
N VAL A 42 5.57 6.34 10.87
CA VAL A 42 4.15 6.61 11.18
C VAL A 42 3.60 7.75 10.31
N VAL A 43 4.36 8.85 10.18
CA VAL A 43 3.97 9.97 9.31
C VAL A 43 3.89 9.53 7.85
N GLY A 44 4.84 8.75 7.37
CA GLY A 44 4.83 8.21 6.01
C GLY A 44 3.61 7.30 5.76
N MET A 45 3.28 6.43 6.73
CA MET A 45 2.07 5.60 6.66
C MET A 45 0.81 6.47 6.68
N ALA A 46 0.72 7.51 7.51
CA ALA A 46 -0.42 8.43 7.48
C ALA A 46 -0.55 9.17 6.13
N LEU A 47 0.56 9.59 5.54
CA LEU A 47 0.56 10.22 4.21
C LEU A 47 0.12 9.26 3.10
N LYS A 48 0.31 7.94 3.28
CA LYS A 48 -0.07 6.92 2.30
C LYS A 48 -1.58 6.88 2.03
N ILE A 49 -2.41 7.19 3.02
CA ILE A 49 -3.87 7.26 2.83
C ILE A 49 -4.28 8.30 1.77
N VAL A 50 -3.42 9.32 1.61
CA VAL A 50 -3.66 10.46 0.70
C VAL A 50 -2.83 10.36 -0.58
N ILE A 51 -1.64 9.76 -0.50
CA ILE A 51 -0.70 9.61 -1.62
C ILE A 51 -0.63 8.12 -1.98
N SER A 52 -1.52 7.67 -2.85
CA SER A 52 -1.70 6.24 -3.17
C SER A 52 -0.49 5.59 -3.87
N SER A 53 0.31 6.35 -4.64
CA SER A 53 1.47 5.80 -5.33
C SER A 53 2.63 5.50 -4.37
N TYR A 54 3.03 4.23 -4.24
CA TYR A 54 4.19 3.83 -3.44
C TYR A 54 5.47 4.52 -3.87
N ALA A 55 5.87 4.36 -5.14
CA ALA A 55 7.08 4.99 -5.65
C ALA A 55 7.01 6.53 -5.60
N GLY A 56 5.84 7.11 -5.89
CA GLY A 56 5.61 8.54 -5.80
C GLY A 56 5.76 9.09 -4.39
N LEU A 57 5.22 8.38 -3.39
CA LEU A 57 5.40 8.74 -1.98
C LEU A 57 6.87 8.63 -1.56
N LEU A 58 7.57 7.54 -1.91
CA LEU A 58 8.98 7.38 -1.56
C LEU A 58 9.86 8.48 -2.15
N LEU A 59 9.68 8.85 -3.43
CA LEU A 59 10.39 9.96 -4.04
C LEU A 59 10.12 11.30 -3.33
N LEU A 60 8.88 11.51 -2.89
CA LEU A 60 8.50 12.69 -2.13
C LEU A 60 9.18 12.71 -0.75
N LEU A 61 9.19 11.58 -0.05
CA LEU A 61 9.83 11.45 1.25
C LEU A 61 11.37 11.58 1.14
N LEU A 62 11.96 11.10 0.04
CA LEU A 62 13.38 11.34 -0.28
C LEU A 62 13.68 12.82 -0.44
N ALA A 63 12.79 13.58 -1.07
CA ALA A 63 13.01 15.01 -1.26
C ALA A 63 12.80 15.83 0.04
N CYS A 64 11.86 15.42 0.92
CA CYS A 64 11.42 16.23 2.05
C CYS A 64 11.93 15.73 3.40
N ILE A 65 11.98 14.42 3.63
CA ILE A 65 12.31 13.82 4.94
C ILE A 65 13.75 13.35 5.00
N TYR A 66 14.23 12.73 3.94
CA TYR A 66 15.58 12.17 3.93
C TYR A 66 16.66 13.20 4.29
N PRO A 67 16.67 14.46 3.76
CA PRO A 67 17.64 15.47 4.17
C PRO A 67 17.58 15.77 5.67
N VAL A 68 16.38 15.77 6.26
CA VAL A 68 16.20 15.98 7.70
C VAL A 68 16.81 14.82 8.49
N LEU A 69 16.57 13.58 8.08
CA LEU A 69 17.14 12.40 8.75
C LEU A 69 18.69 12.43 8.69
N ILE A 70 19.27 12.82 7.55
CA ILE A 70 20.72 12.93 7.39
C ILE A 70 21.28 14.06 8.26
N SER A 71 20.63 15.23 8.32
CA SER A 71 21.08 16.34 9.20
C SER A 71 21.08 15.95 10.68
N LEU A 72 20.26 14.97 11.09
CA LEU A 72 20.22 14.40 12.42
C LEU A 72 21.23 13.25 12.61
N LYS A 73 22.20 13.12 11.70
CA LYS A 73 23.26 12.08 11.72
C LYS A 73 22.70 10.65 11.72
N ILE A 74 21.58 10.44 11.05
CA ILE A 74 21.06 9.11 10.75
C ILE A 74 21.77 8.62 9.48
N ARG A 75 22.21 7.36 9.49
CA ARG A 75 22.92 6.74 8.36
C ARG A 75 22.02 6.67 7.12
N PRO A 76 22.54 6.96 5.91
CA PRO A 76 21.77 6.89 4.67
C PRO A 76 21.01 5.58 4.47
N ILE A 77 21.72 4.46 4.68
CA ILE A 77 21.12 3.13 4.54
C ILE A 77 19.99 2.91 5.54
N THR A 78 20.11 3.36 6.80
CA THR A 78 19.08 3.24 7.82
C THR A 78 17.87 4.10 7.48
N ALA A 79 18.09 5.34 7.01
CA ALA A 79 17.02 6.23 6.57
C ALA A 79 16.19 5.62 5.43
N VAL A 80 16.84 5.12 4.36
CA VAL A 80 16.11 4.53 3.23
C VAL A 80 15.48 3.18 3.57
N CYS A 81 16.04 2.40 4.49
CA CYS A 81 15.40 1.19 5.01
C CYS A 81 14.06 1.52 5.70
N VAL A 82 14.02 2.54 6.54
CA VAL A 82 12.77 2.94 7.20
C VAL A 82 11.75 3.48 6.20
N LEU A 83 12.18 4.26 5.20
CA LEU A 83 11.29 4.72 4.14
C LEU A 83 10.71 3.54 3.33
N SER A 84 11.50 2.50 3.05
CA SER A 84 11.03 1.32 2.31
C SER A 84 9.92 0.54 3.02
N LEU A 85 9.89 0.59 4.37
CA LEU A 85 8.84 -0.04 5.19
C LEU A 85 7.47 0.66 5.07
N ILE A 86 7.39 1.87 4.49
CA ILE A 86 6.10 2.53 4.19
C ILE A 86 5.46 1.84 2.98
N ALA A 87 5.17 0.56 3.11
CA ALA A 87 4.92 -0.34 1.99
C ALA A 87 3.45 -0.57 1.68
N LEU A 88 2.54 -0.51 2.67
CA LEU A 88 1.16 -0.90 2.46
C LEU A 88 0.42 0.07 1.54
N ASP A 89 -0.36 -0.48 0.63
CA ASP A 89 -1.37 0.23 -0.14
C ASP A 89 -2.70 0.09 0.59
N TYR A 90 -3.34 1.18 1.00
CA TYR A 90 -4.56 1.13 1.78
C TYR A 90 -5.35 2.43 1.71
N GLY A 91 -6.59 2.34 2.15
CA GLY A 91 -7.51 3.46 2.18
C GLY A 91 -8.52 3.44 1.03
N PRO A 92 -9.64 4.16 1.17
CA PRO A 92 -10.78 4.02 0.27
C PRO A 92 -10.54 4.50 -1.15
N LYS A 93 -9.47 5.28 -1.38
CA LYS A 93 -9.10 5.76 -2.72
C LYS A 93 -7.91 4.99 -3.32
N ASP A 94 -7.33 4.03 -2.61
CA ASP A 94 -6.21 3.24 -3.13
C ASP A 94 -6.66 2.24 -4.20
N GLY A 95 -5.83 2.07 -5.25
CA GLY A 95 -6.16 1.20 -6.37
C GLY A 95 -6.27 -0.27 -5.99
N ASN A 96 -5.43 -0.75 -5.06
CA ASN A 96 -5.50 -2.13 -4.58
C ASN A 96 -6.73 -2.35 -3.70
N SER A 97 -7.12 -1.36 -2.87
CA SER A 97 -8.34 -1.42 -2.07
C SER A 97 -9.60 -1.46 -2.95
N ILE A 98 -9.62 -0.72 -4.06
CA ILE A 98 -10.70 -0.77 -5.05
C ILE A 98 -10.75 -2.14 -5.72
N ASN A 99 -9.62 -2.66 -6.19
CA ASN A 99 -9.55 -4.01 -6.80
C ASN A 99 -9.95 -5.10 -5.81
N MET A 100 -9.59 -4.96 -4.53
CA MET A 100 -10.01 -5.86 -3.45
C MET A 100 -11.53 -5.85 -3.30
N ALA A 101 -12.15 -4.67 -3.30
CA ALA A 101 -13.61 -4.51 -3.22
C ALA A 101 -14.32 -5.16 -4.42
N ASP A 102 -13.77 -5.01 -5.63
CA ASP A 102 -14.28 -5.65 -6.85
C ASP A 102 -14.20 -7.18 -6.75
N MET A 103 -13.07 -7.72 -6.25
CA MET A 103 -12.87 -9.17 -6.09
C MET A 103 -13.86 -9.80 -5.11
N VAL A 104 -14.30 -9.06 -4.10
CA VAL A 104 -15.30 -9.56 -3.13
C VAL A 104 -16.74 -9.17 -3.48
N GLY A 105 -16.98 -8.54 -4.64
CA GLY A 105 -18.31 -8.15 -5.11
C GLY A 105 -18.93 -6.98 -4.33
N GLN A 106 -18.10 -6.09 -3.77
CA GLN A 106 -18.52 -4.93 -2.98
C GLN A 106 -17.89 -3.62 -3.47
N SER A 107 -17.84 -3.42 -4.77
CA SER A 107 -17.22 -2.24 -5.43
C SER A 107 -17.74 -0.90 -4.89
N ASP A 108 -19.01 -0.83 -4.52
CA ASP A 108 -19.66 0.37 -3.98
C ASP A 108 -19.38 0.60 -2.48
N ASN A 109 -18.74 -0.36 -1.80
CA ASN A 109 -18.55 -0.34 -0.34
C ASN A 109 -17.06 -0.30 0.07
N VAL A 110 -16.20 0.35 -0.72
CA VAL A 110 -14.75 0.42 -0.45
C VAL A 110 -14.44 1.03 0.92
N VAL A 111 -15.19 2.08 1.32
CA VAL A 111 -15.04 2.71 2.64
C VAL A 111 -15.42 1.76 3.77
N GLY A 112 -16.53 1.03 3.62
CA GLY A 112 -16.96 0.04 4.61
C GLY A 112 -15.95 -1.10 4.76
N LEU A 113 -15.40 -1.60 3.66
CA LEU A 113 -14.33 -2.61 3.69
C LEU A 113 -13.05 -2.10 4.37
N PHE A 114 -12.69 -0.84 4.10
CA PHE A 114 -11.57 -0.20 4.77
C PHE A 114 -11.79 -0.12 6.29
N LEU A 115 -12.95 0.41 6.74
CA LEU A 115 -13.23 0.64 8.16
C LEU A 115 -13.46 -0.66 8.95
N ASN A 116 -14.07 -1.68 8.33
CA ASN A 116 -14.46 -2.90 9.04
C ASN A 116 -13.39 -4.01 8.97
N TYR A 117 -12.44 -3.95 8.02
CA TYR A 117 -11.45 -5.00 7.82
C TYR A 117 -10.02 -4.46 7.66
N GLN A 118 -9.76 -3.62 6.65
CA GLN A 118 -8.39 -3.24 6.28
C GLN A 118 -7.70 -2.44 7.38
N ILE A 119 -8.44 -1.58 8.11
CA ILE A 119 -7.88 -0.73 9.16
C ILE A 119 -7.23 -1.52 10.30
N TYR A 120 -7.76 -2.71 10.63
CA TYR A 120 -7.18 -3.57 11.69
C TYR A 120 -5.79 -4.07 11.29
N SER A 121 -5.63 -4.53 10.06
CA SER A 121 -4.34 -4.98 9.53
C SER A 121 -3.34 -3.82 9.42
N VAL A 122 -3.80 -2.64 8.99
CA VAL A 122 -2.96 -1.44 8.89
C VAL A 122 -2.49 -0.97 10.26
N ILE A 123 -3.39 -0.88 11.24
CA ILE A 123 -3.03 -0.48 12.61
C ILE A 123 -2.06 -1.49 13.22
N ALA A 124 -2.33 -2.79 13.09
CA ALA A 124 -1.44 -3.83 13.62
C ALA A 124 -0.04 -3.74 12.99
N TYR A 125 0.05 -3.55 11.67
CA TYR A 125 1.32 -3.33 10.97
C TYR A 125 2.04 -2.08 11.50
N VAL A 126 1.35 -0.94 11.53
CA VAL A 126 1.94 0.34 11.94
C VAL A 126 2.46 0.27 13.37
N VAL A 127 1.67 -0.26 14.30
CA VAL A 127 2.05 -0.36 15.71
C VAL A 127 3.25 -1.28 15.90
N VAL A 128 3.21 -2.48 15.33
CA VAL A 128 4.31 -3.46 15.50
C VAL A 128 5.60 -2.94 14.88
N ILE A 129 5.56 -2.44 13.65
CA ILE A 129 6.76 -1.95 12.96
C ILE A 129 7.30 -0.67 13.61
N ALA A 130 6.42 0.27 14.02
CA ALA A 130 6.86 1.48 14.72
C ALA A 130 7.56 1.18 16.05
N ILE A 131 7.10 0.18 16.79
CA ILE A 131 7.76 -0.28 18.03
C ILE A 131 9.09 -0.96 17.71
N LEU A 132 9.17 -1.77 16.66
CA LEU A 132 10.39 -2.53 16.34
C LEU A 132 11.50 -1.65 15.74
N ILE A 133 11.17 -0.61 14.98
CA ILE A 133 12.13 0.25 14.30
C ILE A 133 13.24 0.75 15.22
N PRO A 134 12.98 1.39 16.38
CA PRO A 134 14.05 1.96 17.20
C PRO A 134 14.99 0.89 17.76
N PHE A 135 14.48 -0.24 18.22
CA PHE A 135 15.28 -1.33 18.77
C PHE A 135 16.10 -2.04 17.69
N TYR A 136 15.46 -2.36 16.58
CA TYR A 136 16.07 -3.10 15.49
C TYR A 136 17.17 -2.30 14.79
N PHE A 137 16.92 -1.04 14.43
CA PHE A 137 17.92 -0.23 13.76
C PHE A 137 19.03 0.24 14.70
N ALA A 138 18.75 0.45 15.99
CA ALA A 138 19.82 0.69 16.97
C ALA A 138 20.77 -0.53 17.09
N TRP A 139 20.21 -1.74 17.10
CA TRP A 139 20.98 -2.97 17.13
C TRP A 139 21.81 -3.18 15.85
N ILE A 140 21.22 -2.99 14.66
CA ILE A 140 21.93 -3.12 13.38
C ILE A 140 23.04 -2.10 13.25
N ASP A 141 22.78 -0.83 13.54
CA ASP A 141 23.78 0.25 13.44
C ASP A 141 24.96 0.01 14.38
N LYS A 142 24.71 -0.51 15.60
CA LYS A 142 25.75 -0.93 16.55
C LYS A 142 26.60 -2.07 15.98
N ARG A 143 25.96 -3.12 15.46
CA ARG A 143 26.62 -4.28 14.85
C ARG A 143 27.50 -3.89 13.67
N ASP A 144 27.03 -2.99 12.82
CA ASP A 144 27.78 -2.54 11.65
C ASP A 144 28.99 -1.67 12.03
N LYS A 145 28.84 -0.88 13.10
CA LYS A 145 29.98 -0.12 13.68
C LYS A 145 31.07 -1.05 14.19
N GLU A 146 30.70 -2.11 14.87
CA GLU A 146 31.64 -3.13 15.39
C GLU A 146 32.34 -3.89 14.26
N LYS A 147 31.71 -4.04 13.08
CA LYS A 147 32.29 -4.68 11.89
C LYS A 147 33.15 -3.76 11.04
N GLY A 148 33.29 -2.49 11.40
CA GLY A 148 34.09 -1.51 10.64
C GLY A 148 33.51 -1.13 9.26
N VAL A 149 32.23 -1.41 9.01
CA VAL A 149 31.52 -1.01 7.78
C VAL A 149 31.12 0.46 7.91
N LEU A 150 32.11 1.35 7.93
CA LEU A 150 31.92 2.79 8.09
C LEU A 150 32.46 3.51 6.85
N ASN A 151 31.57 3.82 5.90
CA ASN A 151 31.78 4.90 4.91
C ASN A 151 30.50 5.75 4.91
N ASP A 152 30.45 6.73 5.79
CA ASP A 152 29.32 7.64 5.95
C ASP A 152 29.71 9.09 5.57
N GLU A 153 30.42 9.29 4.47
CA GLU A 153 30.52 10.63 3.86
C GLU A 153 29.23 10.88 3.07
N VAL A 154 28.38 11.75 3.61
CA VAL A 154 27.07 12.05 3.01
C VAL A 154 27.00 13.51 2.65
N GLU A 155 26.82 13.81 1.38
CA GLU A 155 26.35 15.12 0.94
C GLU A 155 24.93 15.33 1.47
N ILE A 156 24.73 16.37 2.27
CA ILE A 156 23.40 16.73 2.80
C ILE A 156 22.60 17.36 1.67
N PRO A 157 21.54 16.71 1.15
CA PRO A 157 20.70 17.32 0.13
C PRO A 157 19.98 18.54 0.69
N GLN A 158 19.82 19.59 -0.12
CA GLN A 158 19.07 20.76 0.29
C GLN A 158 17.59 20.46 0.47
N ILE A 159 17.01 20.91 1.59
CA ILE A 159 15.57 20.82 1.83
C ILE A 159 14.85 21.80 0.90
N ILE A 160 14.08 21.27 -0.04
CA ILE A 160 13.31 22.09 -0.98
C ILE A 160 11.93 22.37 -0.37
N ASP A 161 11.72 23.60 0.10
CA ASP A 161 10.36 24.08 0.41
C ASP A 161 9.63 24.38 -0.91
N SER A 162 8.47 23.76 -1.10
CA SER A 162 7.63 24.03 -2.25
C SER A 162 7.00 25.43 -2.12
N LYS A 163 7.22 26.28 -3.13
CA LYS A 163 6.70 27.67 -3.19
C LYS A 163 5.17 27.76 -3.39
N CYS A 164 4.40 26.75 -2.97
CA CYS A 164 2.94 26.80 -3.06
C CYS A 164 2.29 27.30 -1.76
N PRO A 165 1.08 27.87 -1.81
CA PRO A 165 0.35 28.35 -0.64
C PRO A 165 0.05 27.21 0.34
N THR A 166 -0.03 27.53 1.63
CA THR A 166 -0.24 26.55 2.70
C THR A 166 -1.57 25.81 2.58
N PHE A 167 -2.63 26.45 2.06
CA PHE A 167 -3.95 25.80 1.92
C PHE A 167 -3.96 24.65 0.90
N TYR A 168 -2.94 24.52 0.04
CA TYR A 168 -2.80 23.40 -0.90
C TYR A 168 -2.68 22.04 -0.20
N ILE A 169 -2.30 22.02 1.08
CA ILE A 169 -2.30 20.77 1.88
C ILE A 169 -3.67 20.10 1.97
N LEU A 170 -4.75 20.85 1.78
CA LEU A 170 -6.11 20.32 1.81
C LEU A 170 -6.48 19.53 0.54
N PHE A 171 -5.89 19.87 -0.61
CA PHE A 171 -6.26 19.29 -1.90
C PHE A 171 -6.08 17.76 -1.96
N PRO A 172 -4.95 17.18 -1.53
CA PRO A 172 -4.80 15.73 -1.55
C PRO A 172 -5.84 14.97 -0.71
N TRP A 173 -6.43 15.62 0.30
CA TRP A 173 -7.45 15.03 1.16
C TRP A 173 -8.86 15.02 0.55
N LEU A 174 -9.14 15.85 -0.47
CA LEU A 174 -10.49 16.04 -1.02
C LEU A 174 -11.19 14.73 -1.37
N PRO A 175 -10.62 13.80 -2.15
CA PRO A 175 -11.32 12.56 -2.49
C PRO A 175 -11.62 11.70 -1.26
N VAL A 176 -10.70 11.65 -0.29
CA VAL A 176 -10.86 10.89 0.95
C VAL A 176 -12.00 11.50 1.77
N VAL A 177 -12.02 12.82 1.94
CA VAL A 177 -13.07 13.54 2.68
C VAL A 177 -14.43 13.31 2.02
N PHE A 178 -14.53 13.42 0.69
CA PHE A 178 -15.79 13.19 -0.03
C PHE A 178 -16.28 11.75 0.15
N LEU A 179 -15.41 10.77 0.08
CA LEU A 179 -15.79 9.37 0.28
C LEU A 179 -16.26 9.09 1.71
N PHE A 180 -15.61 9.66 2.72
CA PHE A 180 -16.08 9.52 4.11
C PHE A 180 -17.41 10.23 4.34
N ILE A 181 -17.56 11.46 3.83
CA ILE A 181 -18.84 12.18 3.90
C ILE A 181 -19.94 11.34 3.22
N ALA A 182 -19.71 10.86 2.02
CA ALA A 182 -20.68 10.04 1.30
C ALA A 182 -21.05 8.77 2.08
N TYR A 183 -20.09 8.09 2.68
CA TYR A 183 -20.33 6.89 3.49
C TYR A 183 -21.20 7.19 4.71
N PHE A 184 -20.85 8.23 5.50
CA PHE A 184 -21.61 8.57 6.72
C PHE A 184 -23.00 9.14 6.44
N PHE A 185 -23.17 9.83 5.31
CA PHE A 185 -24.48 10.38 4.91
C PHE A 185 -25.26 9.48 3.95
N THR A 186 -24.80 8.25 3.73
CA THR A 186 -25.44 7.24 2.86
C THR A 186 -25.64 7.75 1.40
N ILE A 187 -24.74 8.63 0.94
CA ILE A 187 -24.75 9.14 -0.44
C ILE A 187 -24.00 8.16 -1.33
N LYS A 188 -24.60 7.76 -2.45
CA LYS A 188 -23.93 6.92 -3.44
C LYS A 188 -22.88 7.73 -4.20
N LEU A 189 -21.62 7.65 -3.76
CA LEU A 189 -20.48 8.28 -4.40
C LEU A 189 -19.37 7.25 -4.59
N ASP A 190 -19.04 6.94 -5.83
CA ASP A 190 -17.93 6.06 -6.17
C ASP A 190 -16.58 6.82 -6.17
N VAL A 191 -15.49 6.04 -6.12
CA VAL A 191 -14.13 6.59 -6.04
C VAL A 191 -13.75 7.38 -7.30
N VAL A 192 -14.25 6.98 -8.47
CA VAL A 192 -13.95 7.65 -9.75
C VAL A 192 -14.57 9.05 -9.75
N THR A 193 -15.84 9.13 -9.38
CA THR A 193 -16.58 10.41 -9.27
C THR A 193 -15.94 11.31 -8.20
N ALA A 194 -15.58 10.77 -7.03
CA ALA A 194 -14.89 11.54 -5.98
C ALA A 194 -13.57 12.17 -6.47
N ASN A 195 -12.78 11.41 -7.24
CA ASN A 195 -11.54 11.94 -7.82
C ASN A 195 -11.80 13.03 -8.87
N PHE A 196 -12.77 12.83 -9.79
CA PHE A 196 -13.07 13.84 -10.81
C PHE A 196 -13.68 15.13 -10.22
N VAL A 197 -14.55 15.01 -9.22
CA VAL A 197 -15.06 16.19 -8.48
C VAL A 197 -13.91 16.93 -7.81
N SER A 198 -12.98 16.20 -7.19
CA SER A 198 -11.80 16.79 -6.56
C SER A 198 -10.89 17.50 -7.57
N ILE A 199 -10.64 16.87 -8.73
CA ILE A 199 -9.88 17.49 -9.83
C ILE A 199 -10.56 18.79 -10.29
N SER A 200 -11.87 18.75 -10.49
CA SER A 200 -12.65 19.92 -10.97
C SER A 200 -12.59 21.08 -9.96
N LEU A 201 -12.71 20.79 -8.66
CA LEU A 201 -12.56 21.81 -7.61
C LEU A 201 -11.17 22.43 -7.61
N VAL A 202 -10.12 21.60 -7.69
CA VAL A 202 -8.74 22.09 -7.71
C VAL A 202 -8.48 22.91 -8.98
N PHE A 203 -9.03 22.50 -10.14
CA PHE A 203 -8.96 23.30 -11.38
C PHE A 203 -9.61 24.67 -11.25
N LEU A 204 -10.78 24.73 -10.61
CA LEU A 204 -11.44 26.03 -10.36
C LEU A 204 -10.58 26.94 -9.49
N VAL A 205 -9.96 26.41 -8.44
CA VAL A 205 -9.06 27.17 -7.56
C VAL A 205 -7.80 27.64 -8.29
N GLU A 206 -7.17 26.74 -9.09
CA GLU A 206 -5.99 27.08 -9.92
C GLU A 206 -6.34 28.14 -10.96
N PHE A 207 -7.50 28.01 -11.62
CA PHE A 207 -7.96 28.99 -12.59
C PHE A 207 -8.24 30.37 -11.94
N ALA A 208 -8.95 30.37 -10.81
CA ALA A 208 -9.22 31.62 -10.09
C ALA A 208 -7.93 32.33 -9.65
N ARG A 209 -6.90 31.56 -9.29
CA ARG A 209 -5.61 32.09 -8.84
C ARG A 209 -4.73 32.61 -9.98
N HIS A 210 -4.61 31.85 -11.06
CA HIS A 210 -3.67 32.17 -12.15
C HIS A 210 -4.34 32.90 -13.32
N ARG A 211 -5.66 32.81 -13.48
CA ARG A 211 -6.47 33.39 -14.56
C ARG A 211 -5.90 33.12 -15.97
N ASN A 212 -5.28 31.92 -16.15
CA ASN A 212 -4.61 31.53 -17.36
C ASN A 212 -5.18 30.20 -17.88
N ALA A 213 -6.03 30.27 -18.91
CA ALA A 213 -6.66 29.10 -19.51
C ALA A 213 -5.64 28.14 -20.20
N ARG A 214 -4.54 28.69 -20.73
CA ARG A 214 -3.50 27.86 -21.37
C ARG A 214 -2.81 26.95 -20.34
N LYS A 215 -2.50 27.47 -19.16
CA LYS A 215 -1.93 26.68 -18.05
C LYS A 215 -2.90 25.56 -17.64
N LEU A 216 -4.19 25.84 -17.59
CA LEU A 216 -5.21 24.84 -17.26
C LEU A 216 -5.24 23.70 -18.31
N GLY A 217 -5.06 24.02 -19.60
CA GLY A 217 -4.90 23.02 -20.66
C GLY A 217 -3.65 22.15 -20.49
N GLU A 218 -2.52 22.76 -20.10
CA GLU A 218 -1.27 22.05 -19.78
C GLU A 218 -1.46 21.11 -18.58
N ASP A 219 -2.11 21.56 -17.52
CA ASP A 219 -2.46 20.78 -16.33
C ASP A 219 -3.37 19.58 -16.68
N MET A 220 -4.37 19.78 -17.55
CA MET A 220 -5.23 18.71 -18.06
C MET A 220 -4.42 17.64 -18.78
N MET A 221 -3.46 18.05 -19.62
CA MET A 221 -2.58 17.11 -20.33
C MET A 221 -1.73 16.27 -19.38
N VAL A 222 -1.29 16.83 -18.24
CA VAL A 222 -0.57 16.08 -17.20
C VAL A 222 -1.46 14.96 -16.63
N ILE A 223 -2.73 15.26 -16.35
CA ILE A 223 -3.69 14.27 -15.83
C ILE A 223 -3.94 13.16 -16.88
N LEU A 224 -4.24 13.54 -18.13
CA LEU A 224 -4.53 12.58 -19.18
C LEU A 224 -3.35 11.68 -19.50
N LYS A 225 -2.11 12.20 -19.52
CA LYS A 225 -0.89 11.41 -19.68
C LYS A 225 -0.73 10.40 -18.54
N ALA A 226 -0.91 10.83 -17.29
CA ALA A 226 -0.83 9.92 -16.14
C ALA A 226 -1.90 8.82 -16.17
N MET A 227 -3.12 9.16 -16.63
CA MET A 227 -4.18 8.16 -16.82
C MET A 227 -3.84 7.17 -17.94
N ALA A 228 -3.25 7.63 -19.04
CA ALA A 228 -2.83 6.78 -20.16
C ALA A 228 -1.66 5.85 -19.77
N GLU A 229 -0.68 6.35 -19.02
CA GLU A 229 0.43 5.52 -18.51
C GLU A 229 -0.07 4.38 -17.63
N ILE A 230 -1.03 4.65 -16.75
CA ILE A 230 -1.65 3.62 -15.90
C ILE A 230 -2.52 2.67 -16.73
N PHE A 231 -3.19 3.15 -17.77
CA PHE A 231 -3.93 2.27 -18.67
C PHE A 231 -3.00 1.24 -19.34
N ILE A 232 -1.87 1.68 -19.88
CA ILE A 232 -0.91 0.80 -20.54
C ILE A 232 -0.22 -0.15 -19.54
N SER A 233 0.23 0.35 -18.39
CA SER A 233 1.08 -0.39 -17.45
C SER A 233 0.32 -1.25 -16.46
N VAL A 234 -0.90 -0.86 -16.08
CA VAL A 234 -1.67 -1.54 -15.02
C VAL A 234 -2.89 -2.25 -15.58
N VAL A 235 -3.70 -1.60 -16.42
CA VAL A 235 -4.94 -2.22 -16.92
C VAL A 235 -4.66 -3.43 -17.79
N SER A 236 -3.63 -3.38 -18.64
CA SER A 236 -3.18 -4.54 -19.42
C SER A 236 -2.80 -5.74 -18.54
N ILE A 237 -2.11 -5.49 -17.41
CA ILE A 237 -1.75 -6.53 -16.43
C ILE A 237 -3.01 -7.09 -15.76
N ILE A 238 -3.96 -6.24 -15.38
CA ILE A 238 -5.23 -6.69 -14.76
C ILE A 238 -6.01 -7.60 -15.71
N ILE A 239 -6.06 -7.27 -17.01
CA ILE A 239 -6.73 -8.10 -18.02
C ILE A 239 -6.01 -9.44 -18.16
N ALA A 240 -4.69 -9.44 -18.35
CA ALA A 240 -3.89 -10.66 -18.48
C ALA A 240 -3.99 -11.55 -17.22
N ALA A 241 -3.95 -10.95 -16.03
CA ALA A 241 -4.13 -11.65 -14.77
C ALA A 241 -5.55 -12.24 -14.63
N GLY A 242 -6.57 -11.55 -15.16
CA GLY A 242 -7.93 -12.07 -15.23
C GLY A 242 -8.02 -13.36 -16.06
N VAL A 243 -7.45 -13.34 -17.26
CA VAL A 243 -7.40 -14.53 -18.13
C VAL A 243 -6.64 -15.69 -17.47
N PHE A 244 -5.51 -15.39 -16.83
CA PHE A 244 -4.73 -16.38 -16.10
C PHE A 244 -5.53 -17.01 -14.94
N ALA A 245 -6.24 -16.20 -14.14
CA ALA A 245 -7.05 -16.69 -13.03
C ALA A 245 -8.20 -17.58 -13.52
N GLU A 246 -8.91 -17.19 -14.58
CA GLU A 246 -9.95 -18.02 -15.20
C GLU A 246 -9.38 -19.33 -15.79
N GLY A 247 -8.18 -19.30 -16.37
CA GLY A 247 -7.46 -20.49 -16.79
C GLY A 247 -7.20 -21.47 -15.64
N ILE A 248 -6.70 -20.98 -14.50
CA ILE A 248 -6.48 -21.80 -13.29
C ILE A 248 -7.80 -22.38 -12.78
N LYS A 249 -8.88 -21.57 -12.76
CA LYS A 249 -10.22 -22.05 -12.35
C LYS A 249 -10.72 -23.16 -13.28
N ALA A 250 -10.62 -22.98 -14.60
CA ALA A 250 -11.05 -23.95 -15.60
C ALA A 250 -10.29 -25.28 -15.50
N LEU A 251 -9.00 -25.25 -15.14
CA LEU A 251 -8.18 -26.43 -14.87
C LEU A 251 -8.46 -27.08 -13.50
N GLY A 252 -9.44 -26.57 -12.73
CA GLY A 252 -9.74 -27.08 -11.41
C GLY A 252 -8.75 -26.73 -10.31
N GLY A 253 -7.81 -25.81 -10.55
CA GLY A 253 -6.76 -25.44 -9.62
C GLY A 253 -7.27 -24.94 -8.27
N VAL A 254 -8.39 -24.19 -8.26
CA VAL A 254 -9.08 -23.78 -7.02
C VAL A 254 -9.62 -25.00 -6.24
N ASN A 255 -10.16 -26.01 -6.95
CA ASN A 255 -10.68 -27.22 -6.31
C ASN A 255 -9.55 -28.06 -5.72
N ILE A 256 -8.42 -28.19 -6.42
CA ILE A 256 -7.25 -28.92 -5.94
C ILE A 256 -6.69 -28.26 -4.68
N LEU A 257 -6.51 -26.93 -4.67
CA LEU A 257 -6.06 -26.18 -3.51
C LEU A 257 -7.04 -26.28 -2.34
N ALA A 258 -8.34 -26.06 -2.59
CA ALA A 258 -9.35 -26.13 -1.55
C ALA A 258 -9.49 -27.54 -0.96
N ASN A 259 -9.43 -28.59 -1.80
CA ASN A 259 -9.48 -29.98 -1.34
C ASN A 259 -8.21 -30.39 -0.57
N ALA A 260 -7.04 -29.97 -1.03
CA ALA A 260 -5.79 -30.20 -0.31
C ALA A 260 -5.80 -29.58 1.09
N VAL A 261 -6.37 -28.39 1.21
CA VAL A 261 -6.48 -27.67 2.49
C VAL A 261 -7.60 -28.25 3.36
N SER A 262 -8.78 -28.56 2.80
CA SER A 262 -9.90 -29.17 3.56
C SER A 262 -9.56 -30.57 4.05
N SER A 263 -8.73 -31.34 3.33
CA SER A 263 -8.25 -32.65 3.79
C SER A 263 -7.33 -32.56 5.02
N LEU A 264 -6.65 -31.42 5.22
CA LEU A 264 -5.81 -31.15 6.38
C LEU A 264 -6.58 -30.60 7.59
N GLY A 265 -7.80 -30.10 7.39
CA GLY A 265 -8.64 -29.46 8.41
C GLY A 265 -10.02 -30.09 8.57
N THR A 266 -10.12 -31.42 8.73
CA THR A 266 -11.39 -32.11 8.99
C THR A 266 -11.75 -32.13 10.48
N GLY A 267 -13.02 -31.91 10.82
CA GLY A 267 -13.54 -31.97 12.19
C GLY A 267 -13.08 -30.79 13.07
N ASN A 268 -12.59 -31.10 14.29
CA ASN A 268 -12.15 -30.08 15.27
C ASN A 268 -10.94 -29.22 14.83
N PHE A 269 -10.33 -29.51 13.70
CA PHE A 269 -9.14 -28.80 13.16
C PHE A 269 -9.46 -27.91 11.95
N ALA A 270 -10.73 -27.57 11.68
CA ALA A 270 -11.10 -26.68 10.57
C ALA A 270 -10.39 -25.32 10.62
N TRP A 271 -10.14 -24.79 11.83
CA TRP A 271 -9.37 -23.55 12.02
C TRP A 271 -7.94 -23.65 11.49
N PHE A 272 -7.32 -24.83 11.58
CA PHE A 272 -5.96 -25.05 11.04
C PHE A 272 -5.93 -24.98 9.52
N GLY A 273 -6.95 -25.50 8.85
CA GLY A 273 -7.11 -25.39 7.41
C GLY A 273 -7.23 -23.93 6.95
N ILE A 274 -7.99 -23.10 7.66
CA ILE A 274 -8.11 -21.66 7.38
C ILE A 274 -6.77 -20.96 7.57
N LEU A 275 -6.09 -21.18 8.69
CA LEU A 275 -4.78 -20.57 8.99
C LEU A 275 -3.72 -20.97 7.95
N LEU A 276 -3.67 -22.25 7.60
CA LEU A 276 -2.72 -22.77 6.62
C LEU A 276 -2.97 -22.17 5.23
N SER A 277 -4.25 -22.06 4.82
CA SER A 277 -4.60 -21.47 3.53
C SER A 277 -4.21 -20.01 3.43
N ILE A 278 -4.55 -19.20 4.45
CA ILE A 278 -4.16 -17.79 4.53
C ILE A 278 -2.63 -17.67 4.45
N THR A 279 -1.91 -18.52 5.20
CA THR A 279 -0.45 -18.50 5.23
C THR A 279 0.14 -18.84 3.86
N VAL A 280 -0.26 -19.95 3.26
CA VAL A 280 0.26 -20.42 1.96
C VAL A 280 0.00 -19.40 0.85
N LEU A 281 -1.24 -18.89 0.75
CA LEU A 281 -1.58 -17.90 -0.27
C LEU A 281 -0.85 -16.57 -0.06
N SER A 282 -0.73 -16.11 1.17
CA SER A 282 0.01 -14.89 1.48
C SER A 282 1.49 -15.01 1.13
N PHE A 283 2.15 -16.12 1.50
CA PHE A 283 3.54 -16.35 1.13
C PHE A 283 3.75 -16.56 -0.36
N LEU A 284 2.84 -17.25 -1.04
CA LEU A 284 2.88 -17.41 -2.50
C LEU A 284 2.88 -16.03 -3.17
N VAL A 285 1.96 -15.13 -2.80
CA VAL A 285 1.86 -13.81 -3.39
C VAL A 285 3.04 -12.93 -2.98
N TYR A 286 3.52 -13.03 -1.75
CA TYR A 286 4.73 -12.35 -1.30
C TYR A 286 5.93 -12.69 -2.20
N PHE A 287 6.23 -13.98 -2.40
CA PHE A 287 7.34 -14.41 -3.23
C PHE A 287 7.13 -14.08 -4.71
N ALA A 288 5.92 -14.25 -5.22
CA ALA A 288 5.60 -13.82 -6.58
C ALA A 288 5.90 -12.33 -6.78
N THR A 289 5.52 -11.49 -5.80
CA THR A 289 5.78 -10.05 -5.85
C THR A 289 7.26 -9.72 -5.76
N VAL A 290 8.03 -10.42 -4.93
CA VAL A 290 9.49 -10.25 -4.87
C VAL A 290 10.13 -10.47 -6.24
N ILE A 291 9.69 -11.51 -6.96
CA ILE A 291 10.20 -11.85 -8.29
C ILE A 291 9.70 -10.86 -9.35
N MET A 292 8.42 -10.46 -9.30
CA MET A 292 7.81 -9.58 -10.30
C MET A 292 8.14 -8.09 -10.10
N GLY A 293 8.54 -7.68 -8.90
CA GLY A 293 8.76 -6.28 -8.52
C GLY A 293 7.50 -5.40 -8.45
N SER A 294 6.32 -5.99 -8.69
CA SER A 294 5.04 -5.29 -8.76
C SER A 294 3.98 -5.93 -7.88
N GLY A 295 3.58 -5.25 -6.79
CA GLY A 295 2.51 -5.70 -5.91
C GLY A 295 1.16 -5.80 -6.64
N ILE A 296 0.84 -4.81 -7.47
CA ILE A 296 -0.41 -4.80 -8.24
C ILE A 296 -0.49 -6.00 -9.18
N ALA A 297 0.60 -6.35 -9.88
CA ALA A 297 0.62 -7.49 -10.79
C ALA A 297 0.38 -8.81 -10.07
N ALA A 298 1.12 -9.08 -8.98
CA ALA A 298 0.98 -10.31 -8.20
C ALA A 298 -0.39 -10.39 -7.51
N PHE A 299 -0.87 -9.28 -6.93
CA PHE A 299 -2.18 -9.23 -6.30
C PHE A 299 -3.30 -9.57 -7.30
N ASN A 300 -3.29 -8.96 -8.49
CA ASN A 300 -4.32 -9.21 -9.50
C ASN A 300 -4.23 -10.62 -10.11
N ALA A 301 -3.01 -11.20 -10.18
CA ALA A 301 -2.83 -12.56 -10.67
C ALA A 301 -3.42 -13.63 -9.74
N PHE A 302 -3.23 -13.49 -8.44
CA PHE A 302 -3.58 -14.51 -7.46
C PHE A 302 -4.79 -14.13 -6.59
N GLY A 303 -5.06 -12.85 -6.38
CA GLY A 303 -6.14 -12.37 -5.51
C GLY A 303 -7.53 -12.82 -5.95
N LYS A 304 -7.76 -12.97 -7.28
CA LYS A 304 -9.03 -13.44 -7.84
C LYS A 304 -9.37 -14.90 -7.49
N LEU A 305 -8.41 -15.69 -7.03
CA LEU A 305 -8.63 -17.06 -6.59
C LEU A 305 -9.10 -17.13 -5.12
N ALA A 306 -8.78 -16.10 -4.33
CA ALA A 306 -9.01 -16.07 -2.90
C ALA A 306 -10.49 -16.11 -2.49
N PRO A 307 -11.44 -15.41 -3.16
CA PRO A 307 -12.86 -15.48 -2.82
C PRO A 307 -13.45 -16.88 -2.89
N ASP A 308 -13.11 -17.64 -3.92
CA ASP A 308 -13.62 -19.00 -4.10
C ASP A 308 -13.10 -19.96 -3.02
N ILE A 309 -11.83 -19.80 -2.62
CA ILE A 309 -11.22 -20.61 -1.55
C ILE A 309 -11.87 -20.25 -0.20
N ALA A 310 -12.02 -18.96 0.11
CA ALA A 310 -12.67 -18.50 1.33
C ALA A 310 -14.10 -19.04 1.47
N THR A 311 -14.89 -18.94 0.39
CA THR A 311 -16.27 -19.43 0.35
C THR A 311 -16.34 -20.94 0.62
N LYS A 312 -15.44 -21.74 0.05
CA LYS A 312 -15.36 -23.18 0.30
C LYS A 312 -14.99 -23.53 1.74
N LEU A 313 -14.22 -22.67 2.40
CA LEU A 313 -13.87 -22.83 3.81
C LEU A 313 -14.92 -22.23 4.77
N GLY A 314 -16.02 -21.67 4.23
CA GLY A 314 -17.12 -21.12 5.02
C GLY A 314 -16.82 -19.78 5.69
N VAL A 315 -15.86 -18.99 5.17
CA VAL A 315 -15.48 -17.67 5.70
C VAL A 315 -15.70 -16.56 4.67
N ALA A 316 -15.82 -15.32 5.15
CA ALA A 316 -16.05 -14.17 4.27
C ALA A 316 -14.88 -13.98 3.28
N PRO A 317 -15.14 -13.77 1.98
CA PRO A 317 -14.09 -13.62 0.94
C PRO A 317 -13.03 -12.57 1.26
N ILE A 318 -13.43 -11.47 1.90
CA ILE A 318 -12.52 -10.38 2.28
C ILE A 318 -11.37 -10.85 3.19
N THR A 319 -11.63 -11.86 4.04
CA THR A 319 -10.64 -12.37 5.00
C THR A 319 -9.48 -13.13 4.34
N PHE A 320 -9.63 -13.47 3.06
CA PHE A 320 -8.58 -14.08 2.23
C PHE A 320 -7.97 -13.08 1.24
N VAL A 321 -8.79 -12.21 0.64
CA VAL A 321 -8.30 -11.22 -0.33
C VAL A 321 -7.41 -10.16 0.34
N LEU A 322 -7.80 -9.70 1.53
CA LEU A 322 -7.05 -8.69 2.29
C LEU A 322 -5.61 -9.13 2.65
N PRO A 323 -5.36 -10.31 3.25
CA PRO A 323 -3.99 -10.71 3.56
C PRO A 323 -3.12 -10.92 2.32
N ILE A 324 -3.69 -11.30 1.19
CA ILE A 324 -3.00 -11.42 -0.10
C ILE A 324 -2.62 -10.02 -0.63
N GLU A 325 -3.50 -9.04 -0.51
CA GLU A 325 -3.21 -7.65 -0.87
C GLU A 325 -2.03 -7.12 -0.04
N ILE A 326 -2.06 -7.26 1.29
CA ILE A 326 -0.98 -6.84 2.18
C ILE A 326 0.32 -7.60 1.89
N ALA A 327 0.25 -8.91 1.64
CA ALA A 327 1.40 -9.72 1.27
C ALA A 327 2.06 -9.22 -0.02
N SER A 328 1.27 -8.77 -1.00
CA SER A 328 1.78 -8.17 -2.23
C SER A 328 2.53 -6.87 -1.98
N CYS A 329 2.04 -6.05 -1.06
CA CYS A 329 2.70 -4.81 -0.65
C CYS A 329 4.04 -5.07 0.04
N LEU A 330 4.07 -6.03 0.98
CA LEU A 330 5.29 -6.43 1.69
C LEU A 330 6.32 -7.07 0.74
N GLY A 331 5.88 -7.92 -0.19
CA GLY A 331 6.73 -8.51 -1.22
C GLY A 331 7.37 -7.46 -2.14
N ARG A 332 6.62 -6.41 -2.50
CA ARG A 332 7.15 -5.27 -3.27
C ARG A 332 8.27 -4.53 -2.51
N ALA A 333 8.12 -4.34 -1.21
CA ALA A 333 9.15 -3.73 -0.37
C ALA A 333 10.40 -4.64 -0.19
N ALA A 334 10.25 -5.94 -0.42
CA ALA A 334 11.34 -6.92 -0.41
C ALA A 334 11.92 -7.23 -1.80
N SER A 335 11.46 -6.55 -2.86
CA SER A 335 11.91 -6.81 -4.23
C SER A 335 13.06 -5.89 -4.64
N PRO A 336 14.20 -6.43 -5.10
CA PRO A 336 15.33 -5.63 -5.57
C PRO A 336 15.05 -4.90 -6.89
N ILE A 337 14.04 -5.32 -7.63
CA ILE A 337 13.64 -4.71 -8.91
C ILE A 337 12.43 -3.80 -8.79
N ALA A 338 11.85 -3.63 -7.60
CA ALA A 338 10.76 -2.70 -7.39
C ALA A 338 11.23 -1.24 -7.56
N GLY A 339 10.50 -0.46 -8.37
CA GLY A 339 10.90 0.91 -8.71
C GLY A 339 11.12 1.83 -7.49
N GLY A 340 10.34 1.64 -6.41
CA GLY A 340 10.54 2.38 -5.16
C GLY A 340 11.86 2.03 -4.46
N ILE A 341 12.23 0.76 -4.41
CA ILE A 341 13.49 0.30 -3.81
C ILE A 341 14.69 0.76 -4.63
N ILE A 342 14.60 0.68 -5.98
CA ILE A 342 15.64 1.19 -6.88
C ILE A 342 15.85 2.70 -6.68
N ALA A 343 14.75 3.47 -6.55
CA ALA A 343 14.84 4.90 -6.30
C ALA A 343 15.50 5.22 -4.95
N LEU A 344 15.13 4.52 -3.88
CA LEU A 344 15.75 4.65 -2.56
C LEU A 344 17.25 4.33 -2.59
N ALA A 345 17.60 3.21 -3.24
CA ALA A 345 18.99 2.75 -3.37
C ALA A 345 19.86 3.74 -4.16
N GLY A 346 19.36 4.21 -5.31
CA GLY A 346 20.07 5.19 -6.13
C GLY A 346 20.29 6.52 -5.42
N PHE A 347 19.29 6.99 -4.67
CA PHE A 347 19.39 8.26 -3.93
C PHE A 347 20.39 8.18 -2.77
N ALA A 348 20.37 7.08 -2.01
CA ALA A 348 21.28 6.85 -0.90
C ALA A 348 22.66 6.30 -1.32
N LYS A 349 22.89 6.09 -2.62
CA LYS A 349 24.12 5.49 -3.19
C LYS A 349 24.47 4.12 -2.56
N VAL A 350 23.46 3.27 -2.35
CA VAL A 350 23.60 1.92 -1.79
C VAL A 350 23.01 0.88 -2.76
N ALA A 351 23.37 -0.40 -2.60
CA ALA A 351 22.76 -1.43 -3.43
C ALA A 351 21.32 -1.73 -2.95
N PRO A 352 20.35 -1.97 -3.86
CA PRO A 352 18.99 -2.37 -3.49
C PRO A 352 18.96 -3.56 -2.54
N MET A 353 19.84 -4.53 -2.74
CA MET A 353 19.95 -5.73 -1.91
C MET A 353 20.36 -5.42 -0.46
N ASP A 354 21.12 -4.34 -0.22
CA ASP A 354 21.51 -3.95 1.13
C ASP A 354 20.32 -3.39 1.92
N ILE A 355 19.41 -2.70 1.26
CA ILE A 355 18.13 -2.27 1.84
C ILE A 355 17.32 -3.52 2.21
N ILE A 356 17.14 -4.44 1.27
CA ILE A 356 16.30 -5.64 1.44
C ILE A 356 16.83 -6.51 2.57
N LYS A 357 18.13 -6.83 2.60
CA LYS A 357 18.74 -7.64 3.68
C LYS A 357 18.47 -7.07 5.07
N ARG A 358 18.40 -5.75 5.20
CA ARG A 358 18.12 -5.06 6.48
C ARG A 358 16.64 -5.00 6.80
N THR A 359 15.76 -4.90 5.81
CA THR A 359 14.31 -4.77 6.04
C THR A 359 13.59 -6.10 6.08
N THR A 360 14.12 -7.15 5.44
CA THR A 360 13.49 -8.49 5.38
C THR A 360 13.04 -9.04 6.74
N PRO A 361 13.83 -8.98 7.84
CA PRO A 361 13.35 -9.47 9.14
C PRO A 361 12.09 -8.75 9.63
N LEU A 362 12.02 -7.43 9.45
CA LEU A 362 10.82 -6.65 9.81
C LEU A 362 9.64 -6.97 8.89
N LEU A 363 9.88 -7.17 7.58
CA LEU A 363 8.84 -7.56 6.62
C LEU A 363 8.29 -8.96 6.89
N LEU A 364 9.13 -9.91 7.35
CA LEU A 364 8.67 -11.23 7.75
C LEU A 364 7.84 -11.18 9.05
N ILE A 365 8.21 -10.35 10.01
CA ILE A 365 7.38 -10.09 11.20
C ILE A 365 6.05 -9.46 10.78
N ALA A 366 6.07 -8.49 9.86
CA ALA A 366 4.87 -7.89 9.32
C ALA A 366 3.97 -8.92 8.60
N MET A 367 4.56 -9.89 7.88
CA MET A 367 3.83 -10.98 7.25
C MET A 367 3.16 -11.88 8.30
N LEU A 368 3.86 -12.20 9.39
CA LEU A 368 3.27 -12.96 10.50
C LEU A 368 2.09 -12.20 11.11
N VAL A 369 2.24 -10.90 11.38
CA VAL A 369 1.15 -10.04 11.88
C VAL A 369 -0.04 -10.05 10.92
N ASN A 370 0.22 -9.92 9.61
CA ASN A 370 -0.82 -9.98 8.58
C ASN A 370 -1.61 -11.29 8.63
N VAL A 371 -0.92 -12.43 8.70
CA VAL A 371 -1.57 -13.76 8.78
C VAL A 371 -2.39 -13.89 10.06
N LEU A 372 -1.87 -13.44 11.21
CA LEU A 372 -2.58 -13.51 12.49
C LEU A 372 -3.84 -12.66 12.51
N VAL A 373 -3.78 -11.42 12.01
CA VAL A 373 -4.95 -10.53 11.91
C VAL A 373 -5.98 -11.11 10.93
N ALA A 374 -5.54 -11.61 9.78
CA ALA A 374 -6.44 -12.22 8.80
C ALA A 374 -7.13 -13.48 9.36
N PHE A 375 -6.39 -14.30 10.10
CA PHE A 375 -6.96 -15.46 10.77
C PHE A 375 -7.98 -15.05 11.82
N TYR A 376 -7.70 -14.04 12.64
CA TYR A 376 -8.67 -13.48 13.60
C TYR A 376 -9.94 -12.99 12.88
N LEU A 377 -9.80 -12.24 11.80
CA LEU A 377 -10.92 -11.74 11.00
C LEU A 377 -11.73 -12.90 10.37
N ALA A 378 -11.07 -13.97 9.93
CA ALA A 378 -11.76 -15.15 9.40
C ALA A 378 -12.59 -15.89 10.45
N GLN A 379 -12.11 -15.96 11.69
CA GLN A 379 -12.85 -16.57 12.79
C GLN A 379 -14.06 -15.73 13.24
N THR A 380 -13.97 -14.40 13.14
CA THR A 380 -15.03 -13.48 13.58
C THR A 380 -16.06 -13.18 12.48
N ASN A 381 -15.78 -13.54 11.22
CA ASN A 381 -16.67 -13.28 10.07
C ASN A 381 -16.96 -14.58 9.28
N PRO A 382 -17.64 -15.58 9.89
CA PRO A 382 -18.08 -16.76 9.18
C PRO A 382 -19.18 -16.41 8.17
N LEU A 383 -19.26 -17.15 7.06
CA LEU A 383 -20.40 -17.01 6.14
C LEU A 383 -21.71 -17.49 6.79
N PRO A 384 -22.84 -16.80 6.57
CA PRO A 384 -24.15 -17.31 6.95
C PRO A 384 -24.39 -18.69 6.33
N LYS A 385 -24.92 -19.64 7.13
CA LYS A 385 -25.12 -21.03 6.70
C LYS A 385 -26.03 -21.18 5.48
N GLU A 386 -26.90 -20.20 5.17
CA GLU A 386 -27.82 -20.23 4.02
C GLU A 386 -27.14 -20.02 2.66
N GLN A 387 -25.98 -19.40 2.60
CA GLN A 387 -25.26 -19.22 1.33
C GLN A 387 -24.46 -20.46 0.89
N ASN A 388 -24.28 -21.44 1.77
CA ASN A 388 -23.58 -22.69 1.45
C ASN A 388 -24.45 -23.71 0.66
N THR A 389 -25.75 -23.57 0.69
CA THR A 389 -26.68 -24.55 0.07
C THR A 389 -27.12 -24.17 -1.35
N THR A 390 -27.11 -22.92 -1.73
CA THR A 390 -27.70 -22.46 -3.00
C THR A 390 -26.74 -22.53 -4.20
N LYS A 391 -25.43 -22.62 -4.00
CA LYS A 391 -24.44 -22.72 -5.10
C LYS A 391 -24.02 -24.14 -5.50
N ILE A 392 -24.45 -25.17 -4.74
CA ILE A 392 -24.17 -26.59 -5.09
C ILE A 392 -25.25 -27.17 -6.02
N ALA A 393 -26.37 -26.47 -6.23
CA ALA A 393 -27.48 -26.97 -7.04
C ALA A 393 -27.49 -26.51 -8.51
N VAL A 394 -26.46 -25.76 -8.96
CA VAL A 394 -26.36 -25.32 -10.37
C VAL A 394 -24.93 -25.55 -10.85
N SER A 395 -24.56 -26.79 -10.95
CA SER A 395 -23.35 -27.22 -11.72
C SER A 395 -23.66 -28.55 -12.41
#